data_92f6f47d56713ef2b3cb26bcbb37b1f5
#
_entry.id   92f6f47d56713ef2b3cb26bcbb37b1f5
#
_cell.length_a   1.000
_cell.length_b   1.000
_cell.length_c   1.000
_cell.angle_alpha   90.00
_cell.angle_beta   90.00
_cell.angle_gamma   90.00
#
_symmetry.space_group_name_H-M   'P 1'
#
loop_
_entity.id
_entity.type
_entity.pdbx_description
1 polymer ?
#
loop_
_entity_poly.entity_id
_entity_poly.type
_entity_poly.pdbx_seq_one_letter_code
_entity_poly.pdbx_strand_id
1 'polypeptide(L)'
;ILLGVRKGESLTRMKTITAREIEGKLLNMHNDIPNAYVYNPITEIPNDLVWEFLLKGDCRSPWGSDMKYLFSLYQGENLGEEKSVLGEVDREKIPVTGNSRFGCWCCTMVKEDKSLQNFINKGATELIPLREFRNELLRMRENSQYRDSKRRNGSVYKKSDGSFGMGPFTLEARCLILEKLLDLENRTGMELITEAELKA
;
A
#
# COMPACT_ATOMS: atom_id res chain seq x y z
N ILE A 1 -15.35 11.16 -9.92
CA ILE A 1 -14.12 10.84 -9.14
C ILE A 1 -13.03 10.49 -10.13
N LEU A 2 -11.83 11.05 -9.96
CA LEU A 2 -10.65 10.77 -10.77
C LEU A 2 -9.70 9.86 -10.00
N LEU A 3 -9.31 8.73 -10.59
CA LEU A 3 -8.40 7.77 -9.94
C LEU A 3 -7.24 7.39 -10.88
N GLY A 4 -6.03 7.38 -10.32
CA GLY A 4 -4.80 6.96 -11.01
C GLY A 4 -4.56 5.44 -10.92
N VAL A 5 -5.57 4.62 -11.19
CA VAL A 5 -5.46 3.15 -11.16
C VAL A 5 -5.25 2.58 -12.56
N ARG A 6 -4.52 1.46 -12.64
CA ARG A 6 -4.18 0.77 -13.89
C ARG A 6 -4.53 -0.72 -13.82
N LYS A 7 -4.90 -1.32 -14.95
CA LYS A 7 -5.17 -2.76 -15.06
C LYS A 7 -3.92 -3.60 -14.72
N GLY A 8 -2.75 -3.15 -15.15
CA GLY A 8 -1.48 -3.84 -14.92
C GLY A 8 -0.96 -3.89 -13.48
N GLU A 9 -1.61 -3.21 -12.51
CA GLU A 9 -1.13 -3.16 -11.13
C GLU A 9 -1.42 -4.44 -10.33
N SER A 10 -2.54 -5.10 -10.58
CA SER A 10 -2.88 -6.39 -9.98
C SER A 10 -4.04 -7.05 -10.70
N LEU A 11 -4.11 -8.39 -10.64
CA LEU A 11 -5.22 -9.17 -11.18
C LEU A 11 -6.58 -8.77 -10.59
N THR A 12 -6.62 -8.41 -9.30
CA THR A 12 -7.85 -7.96 -8.64
C THR A 12 -8.31 -6.61 -9.21
N ARG A 13 -7.39 -5.64 -9.40
CA ARG A 13 -7.71 -4.36 -10.02
C ARG A 13 -8.16 -4.52 -11.46
N MET A 14 -7.47 -5.34 -12.24
CA MET A 14 -7.84 -5.65 -13.61
C MET A 14 -9.29 -6.18 -13.66
N LYS A 15 -9.62 -7.21 -12.89
CA LYS A 15 -10.97 -7.78 -12.84
C LYS A 15 -12.02 -6.74 -12.43
N THR A 16 -11.71 -5.92 -11.43
CA THR A 16 -12.62 -4.90 -10.92
C THR A 16 -12.88 -3.78 -11.94
N ILE A 17 -11.84 -3.33 -12.64
CA ILE A 17 -11.96 -2.30 -13.69
C ILE A 17 -12.77 -2.89 -14.86
N THR A 18 -12.33 -4.05 -15.39
CA THR A 18 -12.98 -4.69 -16.55
C THR A 18 -14.46 -5.01 -16.30
N ALA A 19 -14.83 -5.46 -15.10
CA ALA A 19 -16.22 -5.75 -14.77
C ALA A 19 -17.14 -4.51 -14.77
N ARG A 20 -16.57 -3.30 -14.82
CA ARG A 20 -17.32 -2.04 -14.74
C ARG A 20 -17.13 -1.14 -15.95
N GLU A 21 -16.23 -1.51 -16.82
CA GLU A 21 -16.07 -0.79 -18.10
C GLU A 21 -17.37 -0.78 -18.87
N ILE A 22 -17.78 0.41 -19.26
CA ILE A 22 -18.89 0.61 -20.19
C ILE A 22 -18.27 0.78 -21.56
N GLU A 23 -18.56 -0.11 -22.46
CA GLU A 23 -18.01 -0.11 -23.81
C GLU A 23 -18.20 1.27 -24.48
N GLY A 24 -17.13 1.81 -25.05
CA GLY A 24 -17.12 3.13 -25.68
C GLY A 24 -17.23 4.33 -24.74
N LYS A 25 -17.17 4.14 -23.41
CA LYS A 25 -17.20 5.23 -22.43
C LYS A 25 -15.93 5.23 -21.56
N LEU A 26 -15.43 6.43 -21.28
CA LEU A 26 -14.30 6.64 -20.37
C LEU A 26 -14.71 6.63 -18.89
N LEU A 27 -16.02 6.70 -18.62
CA LEU A 27 -16.58 6.78 -17.27
C LEU A 27 -17.14 5.43 -16.83
N ASN A 28 -16.74 4.98 -15.66
CA ASN A 28 -17.24 3.77 -15.03
C ASN A 28 -18.14 4.12 -13.83
N MET A 29 -19.09 3.28 -13.48
CA MET A 29 -19.91 3.49 -12.28
C MET A 29 -19.10 3.28 -11.00
N HIS A 30 -19.34 4.11 -9.99
CA HIS A 30 -18.78 3.91 -8.66
C HIS A 30 -19.44 2.72 -7.96
N ASN A 31 -18.67 2.00 -7.09
CA ASN A 31 -19.15 0.79 -6.44
C ASN A 31 -20.24 1.03 -5.39
N ASP A 32 -19.98 2.03 -4.56
CA ASP A 32 -20.68 2.22 -3.29
C ASP A 32 -21.50 3.51 -3.28
N ILE A 33 -21.27 4.40 -4.26
CA ILE A 33 -21.95 5.69 -4.31
C ILE A 33 -22.89 5.68 -5.52
N PRO A 34 -24.22 5.68 -5.29
CA PRO A 34 -25.20 5.76 -6.39
C PRO A 34 -25.02 7.05 -7.21
N ASN A 35 -25.20 6.95 -8.53
CA ASN A 35 -25.08 8.05 -9.46
C ASN A 35 -23.71 8.76 -9.51
N ALA A 36 -22.66 8.14 -8.93
CA ALA A 36 -21.31 8.61 -9.06
C ALA A 36 -20.56 7.85 -10.14
N TYR A 37 -19.68 8.57 -10.86
CA TYR A 37 -18.85 8.00 -11.91
C TYR A 37 -17.38 8.14 -11.56
N VAL A 38 -16.60 7.16 -12.02
CA VAL A 38 -15.13 7.11 -11.88
C VAL A 38 -14.51 7.25 -13.27
N TYR A 39 -13.53 8.11 -13.39
CA TYR A 39 -12.68 8.24 -14.56
C TYR A 39 -11.24 7.80 -14.22
N ASN A 40 -10.72 6.86 -14.98
CA ASN A 40 -9.38 6.31 -14.81
C ASN A 40 -8.52 6.64 -16.04
N PRO A 41 -7.88 7.82 -16.11
CA PRO A 41 -7.20 8.30 -17.32
C PRO A 41 -6.01 7.45 -17.74
N ILE A 42 -5.41 6.69 -16.81
CA ILE A 42 -4.19 5.91 -17.04
C ILE A 42 -4.41 4.39 -16.99
N THR A 43 -5.66 3.93 -17.14
CA THR A 43 -6.05 2.51 -17.01
C THR A 43 -5.20 1.56 -17.85
N GLU A 44 -4.92 1.92 -19.10
CA GLU A 44 -4.21 1.09 -20.05
C GLU A 44 -2.70 1.40 -20.13
N ILE A 45 -2.22 2.39 -19.37
CA ILE A 45 -0.80 2.76 -19.41
C ILE A 45 0.05 1.71 -18.67
N PRO A 46 0.99 1.04 -19.36
CA PRO A 46 1.87 0.08 -18.73
C PRO A 46 2.88 0.74 -17.77
N ASN A 47 3.44 -0.04 -16.87
CA ASN A 47 4.30 0.48 -15.81
C ASN A 47 5.60 1.12 -16.31
N ASP A 48 6.19 0.53 -17.35
CA ASP A 48 7.38 1.06 -18.00
C ASP A 48 7.15 2.44 -18.60
N LEU A 49 6.04 2.64 -19.28
CA LEU A 49 5.69 3.94 -19.85
C LEU A 49 5.45 5.02 -18.78
N VAL A 50 4.90 4.64 -17.62
CA VAL A 50 4.77 5.58 -16.48
C VAL A 50 6.15 6.04 -16.01
N TRP A 51 7.09 5.11 -15.80
CA TRP A 51 8.44 5.46 -15.37
C TRP A 51 9.21 6.22 -16.44
N GLU A 52 9.09 5.84 -17.71
CA GLU A 52 9.67 6.59 -18.83
C GLU A 52 9.18 8.06 -18.83
N PHE A 53 7.88 8.28 -18.62
CA PHE A 53 7.31 9.62 -18.51
C PHE A 53 7.85 10.39 -17.30
N LEU A 54 7.89 9.75 -16.11
CA LEU A 54 8.35 10.39 -14.88
C LEU A 54 9.84 10.73 -14.88
N LEU A 55 10.65 9.94 -15.58
CA LEU A 55 12.10 10.13 -15.67
C LEU A 55 12.53 10.99 -16.85
N LYS A 56 11.58 11.43 -17.68
CA LYS A 56 11.85 12.28 -18.84
C LYS A 56 12.17 13.73 -18.40
N GLY A 57 13.07 14.39 -19.14
CA GLY A 57 13.43 15.78 -18.89
C GLY A 57 14.29 15.97 -17.65
N ASP A 58 13.94 16.94 -16.81
CA ASP A 58 14.64 17.24 -15.56
C ASP A 58 14.32 16.28 -14.41
N CYS A 59 13.45 15.32 -14.64
CA CYS A 59 13.01 14.30 -13.67
C CYS A 59 12.38 14.92 -12.40
N ARG A 60 11.74 16.07 -12.51
CA ARG A 60 11.04 16.73 -11.39
C ARG A 60 9.54 16.69 -11.57
N SER A 61 8.84 16.43 -10.47
CA SER A 61 7.37 16.59 -10.43
C SER A 61 6.99 18.09 -10.48
N PRO A 62 5.73 18.43 -10.83
CA PRO A 62 5.25 19.80 -10.77
C PRO A 62 5.39 20.49 -9.41
N TRP A 63 5.48 19.71 -8.33
CA TRP A 63 5.70 20.19 -6.96
C TRP A 63 7.17 20.08 -6.49
N GLY A 64 8.10 19.84 -7.42
CA GLY A 64 9.54 19.90 -7.19
C GLY A 64 10.22 18.62 -6.72
N SER A 65 9.48 17.51 -6.52
CA SER A 65 10.06 16.22 -6.08
C SER A 65 10.96 15.61 -7.15
N ASP A 66 12.07 15.01 -6.72
CA ASP A 66 12.99 14.28 -7.59
C ASP A 66 12.45 12.89 -7.93
N MET A 67 12.13 12.66 -9.19
CA MET A 67 11.61 11.38 -9.67
C MET A 67 12.68 10.30 -9.78
N LYS A 68 13.97 10.65 -9.91
CA LYS A 68 15.09 9.69 -9.84
C LYS A 68 15.21 9.10 -8.44
N TYR A 69 15.11 9.95 -7.42
CA TYR A 69 15.10 9.49 -6.04
C TYR A 69 13.90 8.55 -5.79
N LEU A 70 12.70 8.95 -6.22
CA LEU A 70 11.52 8.10 -6.12
C LEU A 70 11.73 6.75 -6.83
N PHE A 71 12.25 6.77 -8.05
CA PHE A 71 12.56 5.55 -8.81
C PHE A 71 13.52 4.63 -8.06
N SER A 72 14.56 5.21 -7.46
CA SER A 72 15.53 4.47 -6.66
C SER A 72 14.91 3.78 -5.43
N LEU A 73 13.92 4.40 -4.80
CA LEU A 73 13.19 3.79 -3.69
C LEU A 73 12.39 2.56 -4.14
N TYR A 74 11.84 2.58 -5.36
CA TYR A 74 11.09 1.46 -5.91
C TYR A 74 11.97 0.32 -6.40
N GLN A 75 13.20 0.59 -6.86
CA GLN A 75 14.13 -0.44 -7.35
C GLN A 75 14.66 -1.36 -6.23
N GLY A 76 14.70 -0.89 -4.98
CA GLY A 76 15.21 -1.66 -3.86
C GLY A 76 16.73 -1.89 -3.90
N GLU A 77 17.19 -3.08 -3.48
CA GLU A 77 18.61 -3.41 -3.29
C GLU A 77 19.49 -3.40 -4.55
N ASN A 78 18.94 -3.27 -5.73
CA ASN A 78 19.69 -3.27 -6.98
C ASN A 78 20.48 -1.98 -7.25
N LEU A 79 20.58 -1.08 -6.27
CA LEU A 79 21.41 0.12 -6.32
C LEU A 79 22.78 -0.08 -5.66
N GLY A 80 23.36 -1.26 -5.77
CA GLY A 80 24.80 -1.43 -5.67
C GLY A 80 25.45 -0.82 -6.91
N GLU A 81 26.24 0.24 -6.71
CA GLU A 81 27.04 0.98 -7.67
C GLU A 81 26.28 2.01 -8.54
N GLU A 82 26.76 3.24 -8.44
CA GLU A 82 26.45 4.36 -9.31
C GLU A 82 26.61 4.01 -10.78
N LYS A 83 25.55 3.54 -11.42
CA LYS A 83 25.47 3.58 -12.88
C LYS A 83 24.52 4.70 -13.26
N SER A 84 25.14 5.75 -13.77
CA SER A 84 24.58 6.89 -14.47
C SER A 84 23.23 6.57 -15.14
N VAL A 85 22.14 7.11 -14.60
CA VAL A 85 20.83 7.10 -15.23
C VAL A 85 20.77 8.21 -16.29
N LEU A 86 21.73 8.23 -17.19
CA LEU A 86 21.78 9.08 -18.37
C LEU A 86 21.86 8.12 -19.58
N GLY A 87 20.76 7.46 -19.85
CA GLY A 87 20.60 6.55 -20.98
C GLY A 87 19.18 5.97 -20.93
N GLU A 88 18.77 5.34 -22.00
CA GLU A 88 17.46 4.70 -22.14
C GLU A 88 17.08 3.93 -20.86
N VAL A 89 15.86 4.16 -20.36
CA VAL A 89 15.35 3.44 -19.20
C VAL A 89 15.35 1.95 -19.51
N ASP A 90 16.25 1.22 -18.85
CA ASP A 90 16.37 -0.21 -19.03
C ASP A 90 15.09 -0.89 -18.55
N ARG A 91 14.28 -1.38 -19.47
CA ARG A 91 12.96 -1.97 -19.18
C ARG A 91 13.04 -3.17 -18.24
N GLU A 92 14.17 -3.89 -18.20
CA GLU A 92 14.38 -5.00 -17.28
C GLU A 92 14.58 -4.55 -15.83
N LYS A 93 14.95 -3.28 -15.61
CA LYS A 93 15.18 -2.68 -14.28
C LYS A 93 13.99 -1.90 -13.74
N ILE A 94 12.90 -1.80 -14.49
CA ILE A 94 11.71 -1.11 -14.04
C ILE A 94 11.11 -1.86 -12.83
N PRO A 95 10.94 -1.18 -11.68
CA PRO A 95 10.46 -1.83 -10.48
C PRO A 95 9.03 -2.33 -10.66
N VAL A 96 8.83 -3.60 -10.33
CA VAL A 96 7.48 -4.15 -10.22
C VAL A 96 6.83 -3.52 -8.98
N THR A 97 5.77 -2.76 -9.15
CA THR A 97 5.06 -2.05 -8.07
C THR A 97 4.31 -2.97 -7.10
N GLY A 98 4.33 -4.27 -7.33
CA GLY A 98 3.76 -5.26 -6.41
C GLY A 98 4.45 -5.23 -5.04
N ASN A 99 3.67 -5.08 -3.98
CA ASN A 99 4.11 -5.04 -2.58
C ASN A 99 4.89 -3.78 -2.12
N SER A 100 5.07 -2.77 -2.97
CA SER A 100 5.59 -1.48 -2.56
C SER A 100 4.45 -0.59 -2.05
N ARG A 101 4.48 -0.22 -0.78
CA ARG A 101 3.41 0.57 -0.13
C ARG A 101 4.01 1.68 0.70
N PHE A 102 4.30 2.81 0.05
CA PHE A 102 4.78 3.99 0.73
C PHE A 102 3.67 4.66 1.54
N GLY A 103 3.98 5.11 2.75
CA GLY A 103 3.07 5.80 3.64
C GLY A 103 2.04 4.92 4.37
N CYS A 104 2.08 3.60 4.19
CA CYS A 104 1.18 2.64 4.85
C CYS A 104 1.95 1.68 5.75
N TRP A 105 2.88 2.17 6.56
CA TRP A 105 3.78 1.36 7.37
C TRP A 105 3.08 0.36 8.31
N CYS A 106 1.87 0.63 8.76
CA CYS A 106 1.06 -0.28 9.60
C CYS A 106 0.13 -1.21 8.79
N CYS A 107 0.13 -1.11 7.45
CA CYS A 107 -0.78 -1.89 6.61
C CYS A 107 -0.37 -3.36 6.56
N THR A 108 -1.29 -4.26 6.93
CA THR A 108 -1.07 -5.72 6.93
C THR A 108 -1.64 -6.44 5.71
N MET A 109 -2.00 -5.71 4.65
CA MET A 109 -2.53 -6.31 3.40
C MET A 109 -1.50 -7.15 2.65
N VAL A 110 -0.23 -6.80 2.78
CA VAL A 110 0.91 -7.57 2.24
C VAL A 110 1.63 -8.29 3.37
N LYS A 111 2.20 -9.47 3.11
CA LYS A 111 2.95 -10.22 4.13
C LYS A 111 4.21 -9.47 4.55
N GLU A 112 4.93 -8.92 3.59
CA GLU A 112 6.16 -8.14 3.82
C GLU A 112 6.02 -6.77 3.20
N ASP A 113 6.44 -5.74 3.93
CA ASP A 113 6.56 -4.39 3.42
C ASP A 113 7.99 -4.19 2.87
N LYS A 114 8.13 -4.42 1.56
CA LYS A 114 9.42 -4.27 0.88
C LYS A 114 9.93 -2.83 0.91
N SER A 115 9.03 -1.85 0.84
CA SER A 115 9.41 -0.44 0.87
C SER A 115 10.04 -0.07 2.20
N LEU A 116 9.39 -0.44 3.31
CA LEU A 116 9.91 -0.19 4.65
C LEU A 116 11.25 -0.92 4.87
N GLN A 117 11.35 -2.17 4.39
CA GLN A 117 12.60 -2.93 4.45
C GLN A 117 13.72 -2.26 3.65
N ASN A 118 13.42 -1.73 2.46
CA ASN A 118 14.40 -1.03 1.63
C ASN A 118 14.92 0.25 2.29
N PHE A 119 14.05 1.01 2.98
CA PHE A 119 14.50 2.17 3.77
C PHE A 119 15.47 1.76 4.88
N ILE A 120 15.15 0.70 5.62
CA ILE A 120 16.02 0.18 6.68
C ILE A 120 17.36 -0.27 6.10
N ASN A 121 17.36 -1.00 5.00
CA ASN A 121 18.59 -1.46 4.33
C ASN A 121 19.46 -0.29 3.83
N LYS A 122 18.83 0.86 3.50
CA LYS A 122 19.53 2.10 3.12
C LYS A 122 19.98 2.95 4.31
N GLY A 123 19.85 2.44 5.54
CA GLY A 123 20.36 3.08 6.75
C GLY A 123 19.32 3.77 7.63
N ALA A 124 18.03 3.78 7.25
CA ALA A 124 16.95 4.32 8.08
C ALA A 124 16.60 3.36 9.24
N THR A 125 17.55 3.14 10.13
CA THR A 125 17.43 2.16 11.24
C THR A 125 16.37 2.56 12.26
N GLU A 126 16.01 3.82 12.36
CA GLU A 126 14.92 4.36 13.18
C GLU A 126 13.54 3.78 12.78
N LEU A 127 13.42 3.21 11.57
CA LEU A 127 12.18 2.57 11.09
C LEU A 127 12.05 1.10 11.51
N ILE A 128 13.07 0.50 12.12
CA ILE A 128 13.04 -0.89 12.60
C ILE A 128 11.89 -1.14 13.57
N PRO A 129 11.66 -0.30 14.61
CA PRO A 129 10.54 -0.49 15.53
C PRO A 129 9.16 -0.45 14.85
N LEU A 130 9.00 0.40 13.83
CA LEU A 130 7.76 0.47 13.03
C LEU A 130 7.50 -0.84 12.27
N ARG A 131 8.56 -1.42 11.66
CA ARG A 131 8.47 -2.71 10.99
C ARG A 131 8.11 -3.85 11.97
N GLU A 132 8.71 -3.85 13.15
CA GLU A 132 8.41 -4.85 14.18
C GLU A 132 6.97 -4.78 14.64
N PHE A 133 6.46 -3.59 14.91
CA PHE A 133 5.07 -3.36 15.26
C PHE A 133 4.11 -3.81 14.15
N ARG A 134 4.39 -3.46 12.89
CA ARG A 134 3.61 -3.91 11.74
C ARG A 134 3.57 -5.44 11.65
N ASN A 135 4.71 -6.11 11.85
CA ASN A 135 4.78 -7.57 11.79
C ASN A 135 4.02 -8.22 12.96
N GLU A 136 3.95 -7.56 14.10
CA GLU A 136 3.11 -7.99 15.22
C GLU A 136 1.63 -7.83 14.91
N LEU A 137 1.21 -6.70 14.32
CA LEU A 137 -0.17 -6.52 13.82
C LEU A 137 -0.56 -7.62 12.84
N LEU A 138 0.35 -8.02 11.94
CA LEU A 138 0.10 -9.12 11.01
C LEU A 138 -0.13 -10.43 11.75
N ARG A 139 0.71 -10.78 12.74
CA ARG A 139 0.55 -11.97 13.57
C ARG A 139 -0.78 -11.96 14.34
N MET A 140 -1.13 -10.83 14.94
CA MET A 140 -2.41 -10.66 15.64
C MET A 140 -3.60 -10.82 14.68
N ARG A 141 -3.50 -10.28 13.47
CA ARG A 141 -4.54 -10.40 12.45
C ARG A 141 -4.81 -11.85 12.05
N GLU A 142 -3.78 -12.68 12.01
CA GLU A 142 -3.87 -14.08 11.62
C GLU A 142 -4.26 -15.02 12.78
N ASN A 143 -4.21 -14.52 14.01
CA ASN A 143 -4.55 -15.29 15.20
C ASN A 143 -6.02 -15.08 15.61
N SER A 144 -6.81 -16.16 15.64
CA SER A 144 -8.23 -16.14 16.01
C SER A 144 -8.51 -15.62 17.41
N GLN A 145 -7.55 -15.72 18.34
CA GLN A 145 -7.68 -15.22 19.72
C GLN A 145 -7.93 -13.70 19.76
N TYR A 146 -7.40 -12.94 18.80
CA TYR A 146 -7.55 -11.48 18.71
C TYR A 146 -8.71 -11.06 17.80
N ARG A 147 -9.46 -12.02 17.27
CA ARG A 147 -10.46 -11.76 16.23
C ARG A 147 -11.84 -12.19 16.65
N ASP A 148 -12.83 -11.36 16.33
CA ASP A 148 -14.23 -11.74 16.50
C ASP A 148 -14.61 -12.87 15.53
N SER A 149 -15.56 -13.68 15.92
CA SER A 149 -16.15 -14.75 15.08
C SER A 149 -17.14 -14.19 14.05
N LYS A 150 -17.68 -12.99 14.28
CA LYS A 150 -18.69 -12.33 13.44
C LYS A 150 -18.13 -11.09 12.74
N ARG A 151 -18.62 -10.82 11.56
CA ARG A 151 -18.39 -9.56 10.88
C ARG A 151 -19.12 -8.40 11.59
N ARG A 152 -18.79 -7.14 11.27
CA ARG A 152 -19.42 -5.94 11.83
C ARG A 152 -20.94 -5.89 11.63
N ASN A 153 -21.45 -6.52 10.56
CA ASN A 153 -22.89 -6.66 10.29
C ASN A 153 -23.54 -7.85 10.99
N GLY A 154 -22.83 -8.52 11.92
CA GLY A 154 -23.32 -9.70 12.66
C GLY A 154 -23.26 -11.03 11.90
N SER A 155 -22.96 -11.03 10.60
CA SER A 155 -22.91 -12.26 9.81
C SER A 155 -21.63 -13.06 10.09
N VAL A 156 -21.74 -14.39 9.97
CA VAL A 156 -20.60 -15.32 10.01
C VAL A 156 -20.19 -15.62 8.58
N TYR A 157 -18.90 -15.47 8.28
CA TYR A 157 -18.36 -15.79 6.97
C TYR A 157 -17.75 -17.20 6.96
N LYS A 158 -18.24 -18.04 6.06
CA LYS A 158 -17.70 -19.39 5.83
C LYS A 158 -16.83 -19.35 4.56
N LYS A 159 -15.59 -19.81 4.67
CA LYS A 159 -14.66 -19.92 3.54
C LYS A 159 -15.02 -21.12 2.65
N SER A 160 -14.42 -21.16 1.46
CA SER A 160 -14.60 -22.27 0.50
C SER A 160 -14.13 -23.63 1.03
N ASP A 161 -13.15 -23.63 1.95
CA ASP A 161 -12.63 -24.84 2.61
C ASP A 161 -13.50 -25.30 3.79
N GLY A 162 -14.62 -24.64 4.05
CA GLY A 162 -15.54 -24.95 5.15
C GLY A 162 -15.17 -24.30 6.49
N SER A 163 -13.98 -23.71 6.64
CA SER A 163 -13.58 -23.00 7.85
C SER A 163 -14.30 -21.64 7.98
N PHE A 164 -14.39 -21.13 9.21
CA PHE A 164 -14.95 -19.81 9.45
C PHE A 164 -13.91 -18.73 9.21
N GLY A 165 -14.33 -17.65 8.55
CA GLY A 165 -13.52 -16.45 8.42
C GLY A 165 -13.54 -15.63 9.71
N MET A 166 -12.44 -14.94 9.98
CA MET A 166 -12.30 -14.08 11.15
C MET A 166 -12.99 -12.73 10.92
N GLY A 167 -13.67 -12.23 11.92
CA GLY A 167 -14.26 -10.90 11.99
C GLY A 167 -13.22 -9.80 12.25
N PRO A 168 -13.62 -8.62 12.75
CA PRO A 168 -12.71 -7.55 13.17
C PRO A 168 -11.88 -7.95 14.39
N PHE A 169 -10.92 -7.15 14.79
CA PHE A 169 -10.25 -7.29 16.09
C PHE A 169 -11.27 -7.12 17.23
N THR A 170 -11.13 -7.95 18.28
CA THR A 170 -11.91 -7.80 19.52
C THR A 170 -11.60 -6.46 20.19
N LEU A 171 -12.41 -6.04 21.15
CA LEU A 171 -12.14 -4.81 21.91
C LEU A 171 -10.81 -4.91 22.64
N GLU A 172 -10.54 -6.03 23.31
CA GLU A 172 -9.32 -6.28 24.05
C GLU A 172 -8.11 -6.22 23.13
N ALA A 173 -8.19 -6.81 21.94
CA ALA A 173 -7.12 -6.74 20.95
C ALA A 173 -6.88 -5.30 20.46
N ARG A 174 -7.93 -4.50 20.29
CA ARG A 174 -7.79 -3.08 19.90
C ARG A 174 -7.15 -2.25 21.01
N CYS A 175 -7.50 -2.46 22.27
CA CYS A 175 -6.86 -1.81 23.41
C CYS A 175 -5.37 -2.18 23.46
N LEU A 176 -5.03 -3.47 23.33
CA LEU A 176 -3.65 -3.93 23.30
C LEU A 176 -2.84 -3.33 22.13
N ILE A 177 -3.44 -3.19 20.95
CA ILE A 177 -2.79 -2.55 19.79
C ILE A 177 -2.52 -1.08 20.09
N LEU A 178 -3.48 -0.36 20.70
CA LEU A 178 -3.30 1.03 21.07
C LEU A 178 -2.21 1.21 22.12
N GLU A 179 -2.18 0.38 23.18
CA GLU A 179 -1.13 0.40 24.19
C GLU A 179 0.26 0.22 23.56
N LYS A 180 0.40 -0.75 22.65
CA LYS A 180 1.64 -0.99 21.93
C LYS A 180 2.03 0.16 20.99
N LEU A 181 1.06 0.83 20.38
CA LEU A 181 1.30 2.00 19.53
C LEU A 181 1.83 3.18 20.36
N LEU A 182 1.22 3.43 21.53
CA LEU A 182 1.67 4.49 22.44
C LEU A 182 3.06 4.19 23.02
N ASP A 183 3.36 2.93 23.36
CA ASP A 183 4.70 2.53 23.76
C ASP A 183 5.73 2.73 22.63
N LEU A 184 5.35 2.39 21.38
CA LEU A 184 6.17 2.62 20.21
C LEU A 184 6.47 4.11 20.00
N GLU A 185 5.46 4.98 20.12
CA GLU A 185 5.58 6.43 20.03
C GLU A 185 6.54 6.97 21.08
N ASN A 186 6.37 6.54 22.35
CA ASN A 186 7.26 6.93 23.44
C ASN A 186 8.71 6.49 23.21
N ARG A 187 8.94 5.29 22.69
CA ARG A 187 10.30 4.77 22.44
C ARG A 187 10.99 5.41 21.25
N THR A 188 10.23 5.79 20.22
CA THR A 188 10.79 6.33 18.97
C THR A 188 10.80 7.85 18.93
N GLY A 189 9.97 8.51 19.73
CA GLY A 189 9.76 9.95 19.68
C GLY A 189 9.04 10.43 18.40
N MET A 190 8.46 9.50 17.64
CA MET A 190 7.68 9.80 16.44
C MET A 190 6.23 10.02 16.83
N GLU A 191 5.57 11.05 16.30
CA GLU A 191 4.11 11.21 16.44
C GLU A 191 3.43 10.20 15.52
N LEU A 192 2.88 9.14 16.09
CA LEU A 192 2.23 8.03 15.35
C LEU A 192 0.71 8.06 15.45
N ILE A 193 0.20 8.75 16.45
CA ILE A 193 -1.23 8.98 16.66
C ILE A 193 -1.43 10.39 17.27
N THR A 194 -2.38 11.12 16.76
CA THR A 194 -2.69 12.45 17.26
C THR A 194 -3.60 12.41 18.49
N GLU A 195 -3.57 13.47 19.31
CA GLU A 195 -4.53 13.60 20.44
C GLU A 195 -6.00 13.58 19.99
N ALA A 196 -6.30 14.08 18.79
CA ALA A 196 -7.66 14.07 18.25
C ALA A 196 -8.11 12.64 17.93
N GLU A 197 -7.23 11.79 17.41
CA GLU A 197 -7.50 10.37 17.14
C GLU A 197 -7.65 9.56 18.44
N LEU A 198 -6.88 9.90 19.48
CA LEU A 198 -7.01 9.25 20.80
C LEU A 198 -8.35 9.55 21.49
N LYS A 199 -8.96 10.69 21.18
CA LYS A 199 -10.25 11.13 21.77
C LYS A 199 -11.46 10.65 20.96
N ALA A 200 -11.25 10.12 19.76
CA ALA A 200 -12.32 9.65 18.84
C ALA A 200 -12.73 8.22 19.11
#